data_9783211beebdb693b54ba9bfadbd1b9e
#
_entry.id   9783211beebdb693b54ba9bfadbd1b9e
#
_cell.length_a   1.000
_cell.length_b   1.000
_cell.length_c   1.000
_cell.angle_alpha   90.00
_cell.angle_beta   90.00
_cell.angle_gamma   90.00
#
_symmetry.space_group_name_H-M   'P 1'
#
loop_
_entity.id
_entity.type
_entity.pdbx_description
1 polymer ?
#
loop_
_entity_poly.entity_id
_entity_poly.type
_entity_poly.pdbx_seq_one_letter_code
_entity_poly.pdbx_strand_id
1 'polypeptide(L)'
;MNVKKFRGRLKTGIDLGTANTVLAVVDRNNRPIAGISAPSHAIQDGVIVNYYESVQLVTKLKNELEERLGTELTYGAAAIPPGVSEGSVKSIGYVLEGAGFEVTNIVDEPTAAAAVLKITDGAVVDVGGGTTGISILKDGKVIYTDDEATGGSHMTMTVAGHYKIPYEEAEVLKNHSGKRR
;
A
#
# COMPACT_ATOMS: atom_id res chain seq x y z
N MET A 1 17.18 17.13 7.80
CA MET A 1 15.74 17.40 7.61
C MET A 1 15.14 17.72 8.96
N ASN A 2 14.62 18.95 9.20
CA ASN A 2 14.02 19.29 10.49
C ASN A 2 12.70 18.52 10.64
N VAL A 3 12.70 17.47 11.44
CA VAL A 3 11.45 16.77 11.81
C VAL A 3 10.64 17.77 12.62
N LYS A 4 9.54 18.25 12.05
CA LYS A 4 8.61 19.14 12.78
C LYS A 4 8.15 18.37 14.00
N LYS A 5 8.33 18.96 15.21
CA LYS A 5 7.82 18.37 16.46
C LYS A 5 6.32 18.14 16.29
N PHE A 6 5.93 16.87 16.12
CA PHE A 6 4.52 16.46 16.15
C PHE A 6 4.07 16.38 17.62
N ARG A 7 2.79 16.68 17.87
CA ARG A 7 2.18 16.54 19.19
C ARG A 7 1.09 15.47 19.12
N GLY A 8 1.17 14.51 20.02
CA GLY A 8 0.15 13.46 20.17
C GLY A 8 0.51 12.17 19.44
N ARG A 9 -0.45 11.25 19.44
CA ARG A 9 -0.32 9.88 18.94
C ARG A 9 -0.13 9.88 17.42
N LEU A 10 0.86 9.14 16.94
CA LEU A 10 1.06 8.87 15.53
C LEU A 10 0.22 7.65 15.11
N LYS A 11 -0.17 7.62 13.85
CA LYS A 11 -0.86 6.51 13.18
C LYS A 11 -0.05 6.10 11.97
N THR A 12 0.12 4.81 11.77
CA THR A 12 0.85 4.27 10.62
C THR A 12 -0.10 3.52 9.70
N GLY A 13 -0.15 3.92 8.44
CA GLY A 13 -0.75 3.13 7.36
C GLY A 13 0.32 2.25 6.72
N ILE A 14 -0.02 1.00 6.48
CA ILE A 14 0.85 -0.01 5.87
C ILE A 14 0.16 -0.54 4.61
N ASP A 15 0.84 -0.45 3.49
CA ASP A 15 0.46 -1.07 2.22
C ASP A 15 1.48 -2.16 1.89
N LEU A 16 1.02 -3.40 1.87
CA LEU A 16 1.80 -4.58 1.54
C LEU A 16 1.57 -4.94 0.06
N GLY A 17 2.06 -4.08 -0.84
CA GLY A 17 1.83 -4.23 -2.27
C GLY A 17 2.73 -5.27 -2.95
N THR A 18 2.30 -5.73 -4.13
CA THR A 18 3.04 -6.70 -4.97
C THR A 18 4.41 -6.18 -5.43
N ALA A 19 4.54 -4.88 -5.70
CA ALA A 19 5.79 -4.28 -6.17
C ALA A 19 6.59 -3.64 -5.03
N ASN A 20 5.92 -3.03 -4.07
CA ASN A 20 6.54 -2.29 -2.97
C ASN A 20 5.72 -2.47 -1.69
N THR A 21 6.41 -2.51 -0.56
CA THR A 21 5.81 -2.28 0.75
C THR A 21 5.99 -0.81 1.13
N VAL A 22 4.92 -0.14 1.56
CA VAL A 22 4.92 1.28 1.91
C VAL A 22 4.40 1.46 3.34
N LEU A 23 5.11 2.26 4.12
CA LEU A 23 4.64 2.75 5.41
C LEU A 23 4.48 4.27 5.36
N ALA A 24 3.31 4.77 5.75
CA ALA A 24 2.99 6.19 5.83
C ALA A 24 2.56 6.57 7.25
N VAL A 25 3.20 7.57 7.84
CA VAL A 25 2.91 8.04 9.20
C VAL A 25 2.20 9.38 9.15
N VAL A 26 1.10 9.47 9.87
CA VAL A 26 0.31 10.69 10.04
C VAL A 26 0.14 11.05 11.51
N ASP A 27 -0.10 12.34 11.79
CA ASP A 27 -0.44 12.81 13.13
C ASP A 27 -1.92 12.52 13.47
N ARG A 28 -2.34 12.91 14.68
CA ARG A 28 -3.73 12.77 15.15
C ARG A 28 -4.77 13.46 14.25
N ASN A 29 -4.36 14.44 13.45
CA ASN A 29 -5.21 15.21 12.54
C ASN A 29 -5.10 14.71 11.09
N ASN A 30 -4.53 13.52 10.86
CA ASN A 30 -4.27 12.92 9.54
C ASN A 30 -3.31 13.74 8.65
N ARG A 31 -2.44 14.57 9.23
CA ARG A 31 -1.44 15.29 8.45
C ARG A 31 -0.23 14.39 8.21
N PRO A 32 0.27 14.30 6.97
CA PRO A 32 1.46 13.51 6.65
C PRO A 32 2.69 13.99 7.46
N ILE A 33 3.39 13.06 8.08
CA ILE A 33 4.60 13.31 8.88
C ILE A 33 5.83 12.70 8.21
N ALA A 34 5.76 11.40 7.87
CA ALA A 34 6.86 10.67 7.25
C ALA A 34 6.31 9.53 6.40
N GLY A 35 7.13 9.01 5.52
CA GLY A 35 6.85 7.81 4.76
C GLY A 35 8.13 7.14 4.31
N ILE A 36 8.05 5.85 4.07
CA ILE A 36 9.13 5.02 3.56
C ILE A 36 8.55 3.93 2.67
N SER A 37 9.28 3.54 1.64
CA SER A 37 8.94 2.39 0.80
C SER A 37 10.16 1.57 0.47
N ALA A 38 9.95 0.28 0.23
CA ALA A 38 10.97 -0.60 -0.31
C ALA A 38 10.35 -1.61 -1.27
N PRO A 39 11.11 -2.08 -2.28
CA PRO A 39 10.68 -3.18 -3.13
C PRO A 39 10.34 -4.42 -2.30
N SER A 40 9.28 -5.11 -2.67
CA SER A 40 8.83 -6.36 -2.04
C SER A 40 8.53 -7.39 -3.10
N HIS A 41 8.84 -8.64 -2.81
CA HIS A 41 8.45 -9.82 -3.59
C HIS A 41 7.76 -10.86 -2.71
N ALA A 42 7.49 -10.50 -1.44
CA ALA A 42 6.89 -11.38 -0.44
C ALA A 42 5.35 -11.41 -0.50
N ILE A 43 4.77 -10.56 -1.35
CA ILE A 43 3.32 -10.42 -1.57
C ILE A 43 3.04 -10.55 -3.06
N GLN A 44 2.02 -11.32 -3.41
CA GLN A 44 1.53 -11.44 -4.77
C GLN A 44 0.00 -11.39 -4.76
N ASP A 45 -0.57 -10.42 -5.45
CA ASP A 45 -2.03 -10.26 -5.63
C ASP A 45 -2.81 -10.33 -4.29
N GLY A 46 -2.32 -9.61 -3.28
CA GLY A 46 -2.91 -9.58 -1.93
C GLY A 46 -2.68 -10.84 -1.08
N VAL A 47 -1.89 -11.79 -1.58
CA VAL A 47 -1.54 -13.01 -0.85
C VAL A 47 -0.08 -12.96 -0.38
N ILE A 48 0.16 -13.27 0.89
CA ILE A 48 1.50 -13.39 1.43
C ILE A 48 2.12 -14.71 0.94
N VAL A 49 3.15 -14.62 0.09
CA VAL A 49 3.89 -15.78 -0.42
C VAL A 49 5.12 -16.09 0.41
N ASN A 50 5.63 -15.12 1.16
CA ASN A 50 6.72 -15.30 2.13
C ASN A 50 6.45 -14.50 3.40
N TYR A 51 5.89 -15.16 4.41
CA TYR A 51 5.53 -14.54 5.69
C TYR A 51 6.73 -13.95 6.42
N TYR A 52 7.82 -14.71 6.53
CA TYR A 52 9.00 -14.29 7.29
C TYR A 52 9.65 -13.04 6.65
N GLU A 53 9.79 -13.03 5.35
CA GLU A 53 10.31 -11.89 4.60
C GLU A 53 9.42 -10.66 4.76
N SER A 54 8.08 -10.85 4.73
CA SER A 54 7.11 -9.76 4.96
C SER A 54 7.29 -9.14 6.34
N VAL A 55 7.38 -9.96 7.40
CA VAL A 55 7.61 -9.48 8.77
C VAL A 55 8.94 -8.74 8.87
N GLN A 56 10.03 -9.31 8.34
CA GLN A 56 11.34 -8.67 8.38
C GLN A 56 11.35 -7.32 7.67
N LEU A 57 10.73 -7.23 6.49
CA LEU A 57 10.67 -6.00 5.72
C LEU A 57 9.89 -4.92 6.46
N VAL A 58 8.69 -5.23 6.96
CA VAL A 58 7.87 -4.27 7.74
C VAL A 58 8.60 -3.83 9.00
N THR A 59 9.22 -4.76 9.73
CA THR A 59 10.02 -4.45 10.92
C THR A 59 11.17 -3.49 10.59
N LYS A 60 11.91 -3.76 9.51
CA LYS A 60 12.99 -2.89 9.05
C LYS A 60 12.51 -1.47 8.75
N LEU A 61 11.43 -1.36 7.98
CA LEU A 61 10.87 -0.04 7.60
C LEU A 61 10.31 0.71 8.82
N LYS A 62 9.66 -0.01 9.74
CA LYS A 62 9.20 0.54 11.03
C LYS A 62 10.35 1.12 11.83
N ASN A 63 11.40 0.32 12.07
CA ASN A 63 12.56 0.75 12.86
C ASN A 63 13.26 1.97 12.25
N GLU A 64 13.39 2.03 10.92
CA GLU A 64 13.96 3.18 10.22
C GLU A 64 13.10 4.44 10.39
N LEU A 65 11.77 4.33 10.38
CA LEU A 65 10.88 5.46 10.65
C LEU A 65 10.96 5.89 12.12
N GLU A 66 10.99 4.94 13.06
CA GLU A 66 11.11 5.22 14.50
C GLU A 66 12.41 5.94 14.84
N GLU A 67 13.52 5.51 14.24
CA GLU A 67 14.82 6.19 14.39
C GLU A 67 14.76 7.63 13.86
N ARG A 68 14.20 7.84 12.67
CA ARG A 68 14.05 9.17 12.07
C ARG A 68 13.12 10.09 12.85
N LEU A 69 12.07 9.54 13.45
CA LEU A 69 11.05 10.28 14.18
C LEU A 69 11.40 10.47 15.66
N GLY A 70 12.31 9.65 16.20
CA GLY A 70 12.68 9.63 17.62
C GLY A 70 11.52 9.19 18.52
N THR A 71 10.62 8.33 18.00
CA THR A 71 9.45 7.84 18.74
C THR A 71 8.99 6.50 18.21
N GLU A 72 8.38 5.70 19.07
CA GLU A 72 7.79 4.41 18.74
C GLU A 72 6.50 4.56 17.91
N LEU A 73 6.31 3.65 16.95
CA LEU A 73 5.12 3.54 16.12
C LEU A 73 4.32 2.30 16.57
N THR A 74 3.43 2.50 17.54
CA THR A 74 2.68 1.40 18.15
C THR A 74 1.50 0.93 17.28
N TYR A 75 0.79 1.85 16.61
CA TYR A 75 -0.48 1.58 15.94
C TYR A 75 -0.31 1.49 14.43
N GLY A 76 -0.83 0.39 13.85
CA GLY A 76 -0.82 0.12 12.43
C GLY A 76 -2.22 -0.18 11.87
N ALA A 77 -2.49 0.31 10.66
CA ALA A 77 -3.62 -0.11 9.85
C ALA A 77 -3.12 -0.53 8.47
N ALA A 78 -3.65 -1.63 7.91
CA ALA A 78 -3.28 -2.08 6.57
C ALA A 78 -4.33 -1.72 5.53
N ALA A 79 -3.85 -1.47 4.31
CA ALA A 79 -4.65 -1.50 3.10
C ALA A 79 -4.38 -2.81 2.35
N ILE A 80 -5.42 -3.38 1.73
CA ILE A 80 -5.40 -4.66 1.01
C ILE A 80 -6.23 -4.55 -0.27
N PRO A 81 -5.96 -5.36 -1.31
CA PRO A 81 -6.87 -5.45 -2.45
C PRO A 81 -8.28 -5.89 -2.04
N PRO A 82 -9.35 -5.44 -2.72
CA PRO A 82 -10.69 -5.93 -2.49
C PRO A 82 -10.82 -7.43 -2.76
N GLY A 83 -11.76 -8.08 -2.10
CA GLY A 83 -12.13 -9.48 -2.39
C GLY A 83 -11.13 -10.55 -1.93
N VAL A 84 -10.04 -10.18 -1.25
CA VAL A 84 -9.12 -11.18 -0.69
C VAL A 84 -9.79 -12.02 0.39
N SER A 85 -9.35 -13.29 0.53
CA SER A 85 -9.94 -14.23 1.49
C SER A 85 -9.73 -13.77 2.94
N GLU A 86 -10.64 -14.18 3.84
CA GLU A 86 -10.48 -13.92 5.28
C GLU A 86 -9.15 -14.47 5.83
N GLY A 87 -8.64 -15.57 5.26
CA GLY A 87 -7.34 -16.13 5.62
C GLY A 87 -6.19 -15.19 5.26
N SER A 88 -6.25 -14.57 4.08
CA SER A 88 -5.27 -13.56 3.64
C SER A 88 -5.34 -12.31 4.53
N VAL A 89 -6.53 -11.82 4.86
CA VAL A 89 -6.74 -10.69 5.79
C VAL A 89 -6.07 -10.97 7.13
N LYS A 90 -6.31 -12.15 7.72
CA LYS A 90 -5.70 -12.58 8.99
C LYS A 90 -4.17 -12.67 8.89
N SER A 91 -3.66 -13.22 7.79
CA SER A 91 -2.22 -13.34 7.58
C SER A 91 -1.53 -11.98 7.50
N ILE A 92 -2.16 -10.99 6.86
CA ILE A 92 -1.67 -9.60 6.84
C ILE A 92 -1.67 -9.01 8.25
N GLY A 93 -2.74 -9.22 9.03
CA GLY A 93 -2.78 -8.84 10.45
C GLY A 93 -1.61 -9.42 11.23
N TYR A 94 -1.33 -10.71 11.08
CA TYR A 94 -0.20 -11.37 11.75
C TYR A 94 1.17 -10.83 11.31
N VAL A 95 1.34 -10.40 10.06
CA VAL A 95 2.58 -9.73 9.63
C VAL A 95 2.77 -8.42 10.37
N LEU A 96 1.72 -7.60 10.51
CA LEU A 96 1.81 -6.34 11.24
C LEU A 96 2.09 -6.57 12.73
N GLU A 97 1.40 -7.54 13.35
CA GLU A 97 1.63 -7.93 14.75
C GLU A 97 3.05 -8.47 14.96
N GLY A 98 3.53 -9.32 14.03
CA GLY A 98 4.89 -9.83 14.04
C GLY A 98 5.97 -8.75 13.90
N ALA A 99 5.64 -7.63 13.24
CA ALA A 99 6.48 -6.44 13.16
C ALA A 99 6.31 -5.48 14.36
N GLY A 100 5.52 -5.86 15.37
CA GLY A 100 5.33 -5.11 16.60
C GLY A 100 4.34 -3.94 16.49
N PHE A 101 3.34 -4.04 15.61
CA PHE A 101 2.21 -3.11 15.59
C PHE A 101 1.01 -3.67 16.36
N GLU A 102 0.27 -2.80 17.04
CA GLU A 102 -1.12 -3.06 17.41
C GLU A 102 -1.99 -2.74 16.19
N VAL A 103 -2.61 -3.78 15.61
CA VAL A 103 -3.44 -3.64 14.40
C VAL A 103 -4.77 -2.98 14.75
N THR A 104 -5.01 -1.80 14.20
CA THR A 104 -6.23 -1.03 14.48
C THR A 104 -7.32 -1.25 13.46
N ASN A 105 -6.96 -1.50 12.20
CA ASN A 105 -7.90 -1.75 11.11
C ASN A 105 -7.20 -2.40 9.91
N ILE A 106 -7.99 -3.11 9.09
CA ILE A 106 -7.59 -3.58 7.77
C ILE A 106 -8.74 -3.22 6.83
N VAL A 107 -8.45 -2.47 5.77
CA VAL A 107 -9.45 -1.96 4.82
C VAL A 107 -9.00 -2.23 3.39
N ASP A 108 -9.93 -2.24 2.45
CA ASP A 108 -9.54 -2.31 1.03
C ASP A 108 -8.94 -0.97 0.54
N GLU A 109 -8.00 -1.08 -0.39
CA GLU A 109 -7.20 0.04 -0.90
C GLU A 109 -8.07 1.16 -1.51
N PRO A 110 -9.05 0.86 -2.41
CA PRO A 110 -9.89 1.91 -2.97
C PRO A 110 -10.77 2.59 -1.92
N THR A 111 -11.23 1.89 -0.88
CA THR A 111 -11.96 2.49 0.25
C THR A 111 -11.06 3.41 1.06
N ALA A 112 -9.81 2.99 1.32
CA ALA A 112 -8.83 3.85 1.97
C ALA A 112 -8.54 5.12 1.15
N ALA A 113 -8.37 4.98 -0.18
CA ALA A 113 -8.16 6.08 -1.10
C ALA A 113 -9.36 7.03 -1.13
N ALA A 114 -10.60 6.51 -1.19
CA ALA A 114 -11.83 7.29 -1.12
C ALA A 114 -11.91 8.16 0.14
N ALA A 115 -11.54 7.59 1.29
CA ALA A 115 -11.52 8.32 2.56
C ALA A 115 -10.52 9.49 2.56
N VAL A 116 -9.32 9.30 2.00
CA VAL A 116 -8.29 10.34 1.87
C VAL A 116 -8.73 11.44 0.89
N LEU A 117 -9.30 11.04 -0.24
CA LEU A 117 -9.79 11.96 -1.30
C LEU A 117 -11.13 12.61 -0.97
N LYS A 118 -11.80 12.16 0.11
CA LYS A 118 -13.13 12.60 0.54
C LYS A 118 -14.20 12.41 -0.55
N ILE A 119 -14.10 11.30 -1.27
CA ILE A 119 -15.07 10.89 -2.26
C ILE A 119 -16.29 10.31 -1.54
N THR A 120 -17.47 10.87 -1.77
CA THR A 120 -18.74 10.37 -1.23
C THR A 120 -19.60 9.68 -2.29
N ASP A 121 -19.44 10.09 -3.55
CA ASP A 121 -20.19 9.57 -4.67
C ASP A 121 -19.30 9.42 -5.89
N GLY A 122 -19.35 8.24 -6.51
CA GLY A 122 -18.55 7.93 -7.70
C GLY A 122 -17.74 6.66 -7.55
N ALA A 123 -16.77 6.49 -8.45
CA ALA A 123 -15.85 5.35 -8.46
C ALA A 123 -14.42 5.79 -8.10
N VAL A 124 -13.76 4.98 -7.30
CA VAL A 124 -12.32 5.06 -7.04
C VAL A 124 -11.68 3.84 -7.66
N VAL A 125 -10.65 4.05 -8.48
CA VAL A 125 -9.86 2.99 -9.12
C VAL A 125 -8.44 3.11 -8.62
N ASP A 126 -7.95 2.04 -8.03
CA ASP A 126 -6.57 1.92 -7.56
C ASP A 126 -5.80 0.95 -8.47
N VAL A 127 -4.80 1.45 -9.16
CA VAL A 127 -3.97 0.66 -10.08
C VAL A 127 -2.65 0.36 -9.39
N GLY A 128 -2.59 -0.79 -8.74
CA GLY A 128 -1.40 -1.30 -8.07
C GLY A 128 -0.37 -1.93 -9.01
N GLY A 129 0.64 -2.59 -8.45
CA GLY A 129 1.65 -3.32 -9.21
C GLY A 129 1.10 -4.60 -9.84
N GLY A 130 0.33 -5.38 -9.09
CA GLY A 130 -0.24 -6.67 -9.50
C GLY A 130 -1.72 -6.60 -9.88
N THR A 131 -2.51 -5.82 -9.16
CA THR A 131 -3.96 -5.75 -9.26
C THR A 131 -4.48 -4.35 -9.55
N THR A 132 -5.74 -4.25 -9.95
CA THR A 132 -6.50 -3.01 -10.07
C THR A 132 -7.80 -3.16 -9.29
N GLY A 133 -7.88 -2.47 -8.15
CA GLY A 133 -9.04 -2.45 -7.28
C GLY A 133 -10.02 -1.34 -7.65
N ILE A 134 -11.32 -1.60 -7.49
CA ILE A 134 -12.39 -0.62 -7.73
C ILE A 134 -13.32 -0.57 -6.54
N SER A 135 -13.68 0.63 -6.08
CA SER A 135 -14.78 0.86 -5.16
C SER A 135 -15.77 1.86 -5.75
N ILE A 136 -17.05 1.52 -5.67
CA ILE A 136 -18.14 2.44 -6.02
C ILE A 136 -18.79 2.92 -4.73
N LEU A 137 -18.88 4.24 -4.58
CA LEU A 137 -19.43 4.89 -3.41
C LEU A 137 -20.73 5.64 -3.76
N LYS A 138 -21.67 5.60 -2.81
CA LYS A 138 -22.89 6.40 -2.84
C LYS A 138 -23.21 6.86 -1.41
N ASP A 139 -23.51 8.16 -1.25
CA ASP A 139 -23.81 8.77 0.03
C ASP A 139 -22.74 8.46 1.11
N GLY A 140 -21.46 8.44 0.73
CA GLY A 140 -20.32 8.14 1.61
C GLY A 140 -20.21 6.66 2.03
N LYS A 141 -20.98 5.77 1.40
CA LYS A 141 -20.91 4.33 1.67
C LYS A 141 -20.40 3.59 0.44
N VAL A 142 -19.53 2.64 0.67
CA VAL A 142 -19.10 1.69 -0.37
C VAL A 142 -20.28 0.75 -0.65
N ILE A 143 -20.74 0.74 -1.90
CA ILE A 143 -21.86 -0.09 -2.38
C ILE A 143 -21.41 -1.26 -3.25
N TYR A 144 -20.19 -1.19 -3.77
CA TYR A 144 -19.59 -2.24 -4.59
C TYR A 144 -18.06 -2.15 -4.52
N THR A 145 -17.41 -3.29 -4.45
CA THR A 145 -15.95 -3.42 -4.63
C THR A 145 -15.65 -4.59 -5.53
N ASP A 146 -14.59 -4.47 -6.32
CA ASP A 146 -14.06 -5.55 -7.14
C ASP A 146 -12.56 -5.39 -7.33
N ASP A 147 -11.88 -6.46 -7.73
CA ASP A 147 -10.45 -6.47 -8.02
C ASP A 147 -10.17 -7.28 -9.27
N GLU A 148 -9.32 -6.76 -10.13
CA GLU A 148 -8.82 -7.42 -11.34
C GLU A 148 -7.32 -7.70 -11.17
N ALA A 149 -6.92 -8.96 -11.36
CA ALA A 149 -5.53 -9.39 -11.29
C ALA A 149 -4.69 -8.88 -12.48
N THR A 150 -4.76 -7.57 -12.73
CA THR A 150 -4.05 -6.86 -13.80
C THR A 150 -3.63 -5.49 -13.30
N GLY A 151 -2.34 -5.25 -13.20
CA GLY A 151 -1.78 -3.99 -12.69
C GLY A 151 -0.59 -3.49 -13.51
N GLY A 152 0.18 -2.60 -12.92
CA GLY A 152 1.33 -1.94 -13.55
C GLY A 152 2.38 -2.88 -14.13
N SER A 153 2.62 -4.02 -13.49
CA SER A 153 3.55 -5.05 -14.00
C SER A 153 3.08 -5.67 -15.31
N HIS A 154 1.78 -5.87 -15.47
CA HIS A 154 1.20 -6.38 -16.72
C HIS A 154 1.34 -5.38 -17.87
N MET A 155 1.19 -4.07 -17.55
CA MET A 155 1.48 -2.99 -18.52
C MET A 155 2.95 -3.03 -18.96
N THR A 156 3.87 -3.23 -18.01
CA THR A 156 5.30 -3.34 -18.30
C THR A 156 5.61 -4.55 -19.16
N MET A 157 5.02 -5.72 -18.87
CA MET A 157 5.17 -6.92 -19.69
C MET A 157 4.65 -6.71 -21.11
N THR A 158 3.54 -5.99 -21.27
CA THR A 158 3.00 -5.64 -22.60
C THR A 158 3.98 -4.77 -23.39
N VAL A 159 4.59 -3.76 -22.76
CA VAL A 159 5.61 -2.90 -23.35
C VAL A 159 6.85 -3.72 -23.72
N ALA A 160 7.33 -4.56 -22.79
CA ALA A 160 8.49 -5.42 -23.01
C ALA A 160 8.29 -6.36 -24.21
N GLY A 161 7.11 -7.00 -24.31
CA GLY A 161 6.77 -7.89 -25.42
C GLY A 161 6.64 -7.16 -26.76
N HIS A 162 6.03 -5.96 -26.75
CA HIS A 162 5.87 -5.17 -27.97
C HIS A 162 7.20 -4.68 -28.54
N TYR A 163 8.10 -4.15 -27.69
CA TYR A 163 9.40 -3.64 -28.12
C TYR A 163 10.51 -4.68 -28.11
N LYS A 164 10.24 -5.90 -27.59
CA LYS A 164 11.22 -7.00 -27.41
C LYS A 164 12.44 -6.57 -26.60
N ILE A 165 12.20 -5.87 -25.51
CA ILE A 165 13.22 -5.35 -24.57
C ILE A 165 13.08 -6.03 -23.20
N PRO A 166 14.12 -6.03 -22.34
CA PRO A 166 14.03 -6.50 -20.96
C PRO A 166 12.96 -5.77 -20.14
N TYR A 167 12.44 -6.46 -19.12
CA TYR A 167 11.40 -5.92 -18.24
C TYR A 167 11.81 -4.59 -17.60
N GLU A 168 13.02 -4.49 -17.10
CA GLU A 168 13.57 -3.31 -16.43
C GLU A 168 13.62 -2.10 -17.37
N GLU A 169 13.99 -2.32 -18.63
CA GLU A 169 14.01 -1.27 -19.66
C GLU A 169 12.58 -0.85 -20.03
N ALA A 170 11.66 -1.80 -20.13
CA ALA A 170 10.24 -1.53 -20.38
C ALA A 170 9.60 -0.74 -19.24
N GLU A 171 9.95 -1.03 -17.98
CA GLU A 171 9.48 -0.30 -16.80
C GLU A 171 9.93 1.17 -16.84
N VAL A 172 11.20 1.41 -17.19
CA VAL A 172 11.74 2.75 -17.38
C VAL A 172 11.00 3.48 -18.51
N LEU A 173 10.79 2.82 -19.65
CA LEU A 173 10.09 3.39 -20.79
C LEU A 173 8.64 3.76 -20.44
N LYS A 174 7.89 2.87 -19.80
CA LYS A 174 6.53 3.11 -19.32
C LYS A 174 6.45 4.36 -18.43
N ASN A 175 7.35 4.46 -17.45
CA ASN A 175 7.37 5.55 -16.49
C ASN A 175 7.79 6.90 -17.09
N HIS A 176 8.59 6.91 -18.16
CA HIS A 176 9.00 8.15 -18.83
C HIS A 176 7.96 8.63 -19.86
N SER A 177 7.28 7.72 -20.54
CA SER A 177 6.29 8.07 -21.56
C SER A 177 5.04 8.72 -20.98
N GLY A 178 4.68 8.41 -19.73
CA GLY A 178 3.57 9.04 -18.99
C GLY A 178 3.79 10.51 -18.61
N LYS A 179 5.01 11.03 -18.75
CA LYS A 179 5.35 12.42 -18.36
C LYS A 179 5.30 13.43 -19.50
N ARG A 180 4.91 13.00 -20.70
CA ARG A 180 4.77 13.91 -21.87
C ARG A 180 3.31 14.30 -22.07
N ARG A 181 2.82 15.19 -21.21
CA ARG A 181 1.74 16.15 -21.55
C ARG A 181 1.71 17.29 -20.55
#